data_d1da7d764d414ab936e9bfa1f1daad7a
#
_entry.id   d1da7d764d414ab936e9bfa1f1daad7a
#
_cell.length_a   1.000
_cell.length_b   1.000
_cell.length_c   1.000
_cell.angle_alpha   90.00
_cell.angle_beta   90.00
_cell.angle_gamma   90.00
#
_symmetry.space_group_name_H-M   'P 1'
#
loop_
_entity.id
_entity.type
_entity.pdbx_description
1 polymer ?
#
loop_
_entity_poly.entity_id
_entity_poly.type
_entity_poly.pdbx_seq_one_letter_code
_entity_poly.pdbx_strand_id
1 'polypeptide(L)'
;MLYPPEQRLVDAANDVVSRLPADGTYLNTVASAVMDIHGDIYTGANVGHFTGGPCAELVALGVAAGAGAGPISHIVAVGDENRGVIPPCGRCRQVLLDQQPDCRVIVPNGDGDGDGSVPARELLPYPSQHPDADPPRLLRFSPGHWGNVVDGVKTATTRFNDPAVPGPATLLFEFDDRYRSLPGVVESVEHVRFADITDAQAALEGCTADELRTALRSHYYPEILDDDVVDFVRFRVTGEG
;
A
#
# COMPACT_ATOMS: atom_id res chain seq x y z
N MET A 1 1.08 2.13 15.26
CA MET A 1 2.26 3.04 15.19
C MET A 1 2.74 3.04 13.76
N LEU A 2 2.92 4.20 13.15
CA LEU A 2 3.38 4.34 11.77
C LEU A 2 4.88 3.99 11.64
N TYR A 3 5.25 3.40 10.51
CA TYR A 3 6.65 3.21 10.14
C TYR A 3 7.29 4.55 9.70
N PRO A 4 8.63 4.68 9.74
CA PRO A 4 9.31 5.93 9.37
C PRO A 4 8.91 6.52 8.01
N PRO A 5 8.76 5.76 6.92
CA PRO A 5 8.26 6.28 5.64
C PRO A 5 6.83 6.84 5.72
N GLU A 6 5.95 6.16 6.45
CA GLU A 6 4.56 6.60 6.64
C GLU A 6 4.50 7.90 7.44
N GLN A 7 5.34 8.01 8.48
CA GLN A 7 5.43 9.26 9.26
C GLN A 7 5.92 10.43 8.39
N ARG A 8 6.94 10.23 7.55
CA ARG A 8 7.38 11.27 6.60
C ARG A 8 6.26 11.72 5.66
N LEU A 9 5.39 10.79 5.27
CA LEU A 9 4.24 11.12 4.41
C LEU A 9 3.22 11.99 5.16
N VAL A 10 2.92 11.66 6.42
CA VAL A 10 2.06 12.47 7.29
C VAL A 10 2.66 13.86 7.51
N ASP A 11 3.97 13.93 7.77
CA ASP A 11 4.67 15.21 7.97
C ASP A 11 4.60 16.09 6.71
N ALA A 12 4.78 15.51 5.52
CA ALA A 12 4.67 16.23 4.24
C ALA A 12 3.25 16.79 4.01
N ALA A 13 2.20 16.06 4.38
CA ALA A 13 0.83 16.57 4.31
C ALA A 13 0.58 17.67 5.34
N ASN A 14 1.09 17.53 6.58
CA ASN A 14 1.02 18.56 7.61
C ASN A 14 1.73 19.85 7.18
N ASP A 15 2.88 19.75 6.54
CA ASP A 15 3.60 20.91 5.99
C ASP A 15 2.77 21.68 4.97
N VAL A 16 1.99 21.01 4.14
CA VAL A 16 1.08 21.66 3.20
C VAL A 16 -0.08 22.30 3.94
N VAL A 17 -0.75 21.56 4.83
CA VAL A 17 -1.92 22.07 5.57
C VAL A 17 -1.58 23.30 6.41
N SER A 18 -0.37 23.35 6.98
CA SER A 18 0.09 24.48 7.78
C SER A 18 0.21 25.81 7.00
N ARG A 19 0.28 25.74 5.68
CA ARG A 19 0.37 26.89 4.77
C ARG A 19 -0.97 27.27 4.14
N LEU A 20 -2.02 26.48 4.36
CA LEU A 20 -3.36 26.80 3.83
C LEU A 20 -3.93 28.02 4.56
N PRO A 21 -4.75 28.86 3.87
CA PRO A 21 -5.38 30.01 4.48
C PRO A 21 -6.28 29.59 5.66
N ALA A 22 -6.05 30.15 6.83
CA ALA A 22 -6.90 29.98 8.01
C ALA A 22 -7.98 31.08 8.08
N ASP A 23 -8.69 31.30 6.98
CA ASP A 23 -9.66 32.38 6.83
C ASP A 23 -11.12 31.94 7.07
N GLY A 24 -11.30 30.68 7.52
CA GLY A 24 -12.62 30.09 7.78
C GLY A 24 -13.41 29.77 6.50
N THR A 25 -12.79 29.86 5.33
CA THR A 25 -13.42 29.40 4.10
C THR A 25 -13.22 27.89 3.92
N TYR A 26 -14.17 27.24 3.24
CA TYR A 26 -14.06 25.79 2.90
C TYR A 26 -13.20 25.52 1.66
N LEU A 27 -12.54 26.52 1.11
CA LEU A 27 -11.91 26.43 -0.22
C LEU A 27 -10.67 25.53 -0.22
N ASN A 28 -9.86 25.64 0.82
CA ASN A 28 -8.66 24.81 0.98
C ASN A 28 -8.52 24.42 2.45
N THR A 29 -8.98 23.25 2.81
CA THR A 29 -9.08 22.79 4.21
C THR A 29 -8.45 21.42 4.46
N VAL A 30 -7.93 20.79 3.39
CA VAL A 30 -7.31 19.47 3.44
C VAL A 30 -6.07 19.46 2.56
N ALA A 31 -4.99 18.90 3.06
CA ALA A 31 -3.84 18.52 2.27
C ALA A 31 -3.72 16.99 2.18
N SER A 32 -3.11 16.52 1.12
CA SER A 32 -2.79 15.10 0.93
C SER A 32 -1.36 14.94 0.45
N ALA A 33 -0.74 13.83 0.83
CA ALA A 33 0.53 13.40 0.31
C ALA A 33 0.41 11.97 -0.21
N VAL A 34 1.07 11.67 -1.32
CA VAL A 34 1.23 10.34 -1.90
C VAL A 34 2.70 10.00 -2.02
N MET A 35 3.05 8.73 -1.82
CA MET A 35 4.40 8.20 -1.98
C MET A 35 4.40 7.14 -3.07
N ASP A 36 5.32 7.22 -4.00
CA ASP A 36 5.47 6.21 -5.05
C ASP A 36 6.35 5.02 -4.60
N ILE A 37 6.56 4.08 -5.52
CA ILE A 37 7.42 2.89 -5.31
C ILE A 37 8.91 3.21 -5.15
N HIS A 38 9.34 4.44 -5.38
CA HIS A 38 10.71 4.90 -5.18
C HIS A 38 10.88 5.65 -3.85
N GLY A 39 9.77 5.92 -3.14
CA GLY A 39 9.75 6.68 -1.91
C GLY A 39 9.71 8.20 -2.13
N ASP A 40 9.48 8.65 -3.38
CA ASP A 40 9.30 10.06 -3.72
C ASP A 40 7.88 10.51 -3.31
N ILE A 41 7.80 11.71 -2.71
CA ILE A 41 6.57 12.24 -2.13
C ILE A 41 6.03 13.39 -2.98
N TYR A 42 4.72 13.34 -3.28
CA TYR A 42 3.99 14.36 -4.01
C TYR A 42 2.82 14.83 -3.17
N THR A 43 2.56 16.13 -3.15
CA THR A 43 1.54 16.72 -2.28
C THR A 43 0.52 17.55 -3.07
N GLY A 44 -0.66 17.71 -2.47
CA GLY A 44 -1.72 18.53 -3.01
C GLY A 44 -2.68 19.02 -1.94
N ALA A 45 -3.40 20.10 -2.23
CA ALA A 45 -4.49 20.58 -1.41
C ALA A 45 -5.83 20.49 -2.16
N ASN A 46 -6.93 20.32 -1.44
CA ASN A 46 -8.25 20.35 -2.05
C ASN A 46 -8.55 21.73 -2.67
N VAL A 47 -9.38 21.74 -3.69
CA VAL A 47 -9.93 22.97 -4.27
C VAL A 47 -11.44 22.96 -4.05
N GLY A 48 -11.90 23.77 -3.09
CA GLY A 48 -13.33 23.91 -2.80
C GLY A 48 -14.01 24.79 -3.87
N HIS A 49 -15.14 24.33 -4.40
CA HIS A 49 -15.97 25.10 -5.32
C HIS A 49 -17.42 24.58 -5.29
N PHE A 50 -18.39 25.45 -5.51
CA PHE A 50 -19.82 25.09 -5.48
C PHE A 50 -20.23 24.09 -6.58
N THR A 51 -19.48 24.01 -7.68
CA THR A 51 -19.69 23.00 -8.74
C THR A 51 -19.02 21.66 -8.44
N GLY A 52 -18.39 21.53 -7.27
CA GLY A 52 -17.53 20.40 -6.91
C GLY A 52 -16.08 20.64 -7.37
N GLY A 53 -15.16 20.49 -6.42
CA GLY A 53 -13.73 20.56 -6.67
C GLY A 53 -13.04 19.22 -6.44
N PRO A 54 -11.76 19.07 -6.80
CA PRO A 54 -11.01 17.88 -6.45
C PRO A 54 -10.70 17.85 -4.96
N CYS A 55 -10.83 16.67 -4.35
CA CYS A 55 -10.28 16.40 -3.03
C CYS A 55 -8.75 16.48 -3.07
N ALA A 56 -8.12 16.70 -1.93
CA ALA A 56 -6.66 16.81 -1.81
C ALA A 56 -5.94 15.56 -2.35
N GLU A 57 -6.49 14.37 -2.08
CA GLU A 57 -5.96 13.09 -2.57
C GLU A 57 -5.91 13.05 -4.10
N LEU A 58 -6.96 13.52 -4.78
CA LEU A 58 -7.00 13.53 -6.24
C LEU A 58 -6.04 14.57 -6.83
N VAL A 59 -5.82 15.68 -6.14
CA VAL A 59 -4.80 16.66 -6.54
C VAL A 59 -3.41 16.06 -6.38
N ALA A 60 -3.09 15.43 -5.26
CA ALA A 60 -1.79 14.80 -5.02
C ALA A 60 -1.51 13.68 -6.05
N LEU A 61 -2.51 12.83 -6.36
CA LEU A 61 -2.41 11.82 -7.42
C LEU A 61 -2.15 12.45 -8.79
N GLY A 62 -2.85 13.55 -9.10
CA GLY A 62 -2.65 14.28 -10.36
C GLY A 62 -1.25 14.90 -10.46
N VAL A 63 -0.71 15.44 -9.35
CA VAL A 63 0.65 15.99 -9.29
C VAL A 63 1.67 14.85 -9.50
N ALA A 64 1.51 13.73 -8.83
CA ALA A 64 2.36 12.55 -9.00
C ALA A 64 2.37 12.06 -10.45
N ALA A 65 1.20 11.90 -11.06
CA ALA A 65 1.07 11.50 -12.46
C ALA A 65 1.74 12.50 -13.42
N GLY A 66 1.54 13.81 -13.20
CA GLY A 66 2.18 14.85 -13.99
C GLY A 66 3.71 14.91 -13.84
N ALA A 67 4.22 14.45 -12.73
CA ALA A 67 5.67 14.31 -12.47
C ALA A 67 6.28 13.01 -13.01
N GLY A 68 5.47 12.09 -13.54
CA GLY A 68 5.93 10.79 -14.03
C GLY A 68 6.22 9.78 -12.91
N ALA A 69 5.55 9.93 -11.75
CA ALA A 69 5.67 9.00 -10.66
C ALA A 69 5.34 7.56 -11.08
N GLY A 70 5.97 6.60 -10.43
CA GLY A 70 5.58 5.19 -10.51
C GLY A 70 4.25 4.91 -9.80
N PRO A 71 3.87 3.63 -9.68
CA PRO A 71 2.72 3.23 -8.88
C PRO A 71 2.78 3.81 -7.47
N ILE A 72 1.62 4.15 -6.91
CA ILE A 72 1.55 4.76 -5.56
C ILE A 72 1.55 3.67 -4.50
N SER A 73 2.48 3.76 -3.58
CA SER A 73 2.61 2.85 -2.45
C SER A 73 1.75 3.26 -1.26
N HIS A 74 1.73 4.55 -0.90
CA HIS A 74 1.01 5.09 0.24
C HIS A 74 0.32 6.42 -0.06
N ILE A 75 -0.74 6.70 0.68
CA ILE A 75 -1.45 7.99 0.65
C ILE A 75 -1.95 8.36 2.03
N VAL A 76 -1.98 9.67 2.31
CA VAL A 76 -2.58 10.25 3.52
C VAL A 76 -3.32 11.54 3.16
N ALA A 77 -4.38 11.85 3.90
CA ALA A 77 -5.00 13.17 3.93
C ALA A 77 -5.00 13.73 5.36
N VAL A 78 -4.72 15.03 5.48
CA VAL A 78 -4.65 15.75 6.75
C VAL A 78 -5.56 16.97 6.65
N GLY A 79 -6.41 17.17 7.67
CA GLY A 79 -7.29 18.32 7.77
C GLY A 79 -6.63 19.49 8.51
N ASP A 80 -7.05 20.71 8.17
CA ASP A 80 -6.72 21.95 8.90
C ASP A 80 -7.31 21.99 10.34
N GLU A 81 -7.12 23.08 11.05
CA GLU A 81 -7.67 23.30 12.39
C GLU A 81 -7.41 22.13 13.38
N ASN A 82 -6.24 21.52 13.29
CA ASN A 82 -5.82 20.37 14.11
C ASN A 82 -6.69 19.11 13.97
N ARG A 83 -7.39 18.93 12.85
CA ARG A 83 -8.14 17.69 12.59
C ARG A 83 -7.25 16.45 12.43
N GLY A 84 -5.95 16.66 12.17
CA GLY A 84 -5.00 15.56 11.98
C GLY A 84 -5.29 14.72 10.73
N VAL A 85 -4.87 13.48 10.77
CA VAL A 85 -5.16 12.50 9.69
C VAL A 85 -6.67 12.28 9.60
N ILE A 86 -7.20 12.32 8.38
CA ILE A 86 -8.62 12.09 8.08
C ILE A 86 -8.79 10.97 7.06
N PRO A 87 -9.83 10.13 7.18
CA PRO A 87 -10.09 9.08 6.19
C PRO A 87 -10.53 9.67 4.85
N PRO A 88 -10.20 9.03 3.72
CA PRO A 88 -10.62 9.48 2.41
C PRO A 88 -12.15 9.41 2.24
N CYS A 89 -12.73 10.37 1.50
CA CYS A 89 -14.14 10.35 1.18
C CYS A 89 -14.47 9.20 0.20
N GLY A 90 -15.77 8.89 0.02
CA GLY A 90 -16.19 7.77 -0.85
C GLY A 90 -15.68 7.86 -2.29
N ARG A 91 -15.62 9.08 -2.86
CA ARG A 91 -15.04 9.31 -4.20
C ARG A 91 -13.55 8.96 -4.25
N CYS A 92 -12.78 9.38 -3.25
CA CYS A 92 -11.34 9.09 -3.19
C CYS A 92 -11.09 7.59 -3.00
N ARG A 93 -11.89 6.90 -2.17
CA ARG A 93 -11.80 5.44 -2.00
C ARG A 93 -12.04 4.69 -3.32
N GLN A 94 -13.05 5.11 -4.10
CA GLN A 94 -13.32 4.51 -5.40
C GLN A 94 -12.17 4.74 -6.38
N VAL A 95 -11.64 5.98 -6.47
CA VAL A 95 -10.52 6.29 -7.37
C VAL A 95 -9.25 5.52 -6.98
N LEU A 96 -8.96 5.42 -5.69
CA LEU A 96 -7.82 4.63 -5.21
C LEU A 96 -7.96 3.15 -5.57
N LEU A 97 -9.15 2.60 -5.40
CA LEU A 97 -9.41 1.21 -5.74
C LEU A 97 -9.27 0.93 -7.25
N ASP A 98 -9.74 1.85 -8.09
CA ASP A 98 -9.68 1.71 -9.55
C ASP A 98 -8.26 1.90 -10.11
N GLN A 99 -7.45 2.75 -9.49
CA GLN A 99 -6.15 3.15 -10.03
C GLN A 99 -4.96 2.58 -9.25
N GLN A 100 -5.09 2.37 -7.93
CA GLN A 100 -4.01 2.00 -7.01
C GLN A 100 -4.53 1.05 -5.91
N PRO A 101 -5.11 -0.12 -6.26
CA PRO A 101 -5.79 -1.00 -5.29
C PRO A 101 -4.88 -1.52 -4.18
N ASP A 102 -3.60 -1.65 -4.45
CA ASP A 102 -2.58 -2.13 -3.51
C ASP A 102 -1.90 -0.97 -2.74
N CYS A 103 -2.36 0.27 -2.94
CA CYS A 103 -1.94 1.42 -2.14
C CYS A 103 -2.38 1.25 -0.69
N ARG A 104 -1.52 1.60 0.25
CA ARG A 104 -1.87 1.73 1.66
C ARG A 104 -2.34 3.14 1.97
N VAL A 105 -3.44 3.24 2.70
CA VAL A 105 -4.05 4.50 3.10
C VAL A 105 -3.85 4.68 4.60
N ILE A 106 -3.20 5.77 4.99
CA ILE A 106 -3.04 6.12 6.40
C ILE A 106 -4.34 6.73 6.88
N VAL A 107 -4.91 6.15 7.94
CA VAL A 107 -6.20 6.53 8.54
C VAL A 107 -6.09 6.54 10.05
N PRO A 108 -6.93 7.29 10.78
CA PRO A 108 -7.02 7.19 12.22
C PRO A 108 -7.42 5.77 12.65
N ASN A 109 -6.77 5.23 13.67
CA ASN A 109 -7.20 3.98 14.28
C ASN A 109 -8.59 4.13 14.90
N GLY A 110 -9.43 3.12 14.75
CA GLY A 110 -10.82 3.15 15.21
C GLY A 110 -11.00 3.23 16.73
N ASP A 111 -9.96 2.89 17.50
CA ASP A 111 -9.89 2.96 18.95
C ASP A 111 -9.40 4.33 19.48
N GLY A 112 -9.02 5.25 18.59
CA GLY A 112 -8.53 6.58 18.94
C GLY A 112 -7.07 6.62 19.38
N ASP A 113 -6.33 5.52 19.25
CA ASP A 113 -4.91 5.43 19.60
C ASP A 113 -4.03 5.60 18.35
N GLY A 114 -3.91 6.86 17.88
CA GLY A 114 -3.04 7.25 16.76
C GLY A 114 -3.56 6.86 15.40
N ASP A 115 -2.63 6.75 14.44
CA ASP A 115 -2.89 6.44 13.05
C ASP A 115 -2.34 5.07 12.68
N GLY A 116 -3.00 4.44 11.71
CA GLY A 116 -2.59 3.17 11.11
C GLY A 116 -2.70 3.20 9.59
N SER A 117 -2.17 2.18 8.94
CA SER A 117 -2.23 2.08 7.49
C SER A 117 -2.96 0.80 7.08
N VAL A 118 -3.94 0.95 6.20
CA VAL A 118 -4.79 -0.14 5.70
C VAL A 118 -4.75 -0.18 4.17
N PRO A 119 -4.91 -1.34 3.54
CA PRO A 119 -5.04 -1.43 2.08
C PRO A 119 -6.25 -0.63 1.58
N ALA A 120 -6.12 0.04 0.44
CA ALA A 120 -7.21 0.83 -0.16
C ALA A 120 -8.48 -0.01 -0.38
N ARG A 121 -8.33 -1.30 -0.71
CA ARG A 121 -9.44 -2.23 -0.91
C ARG A 121 -10.30 -2.48 0.33
N GLU A 122 -9.76 -2.34 1.53
CA GLU A 122 -10.50 -2.52 2.78
C GLU A 122 -11.41 -1.34 3.11
N LEU A 123 -11.15 -0.18 2.51
CA LEU A 123 -11.91 1.04 2.79
C LEU A 123 -13.22 1.16 2.00
N LEU A 124 -13.47 0.29 1.03
CA LEU A 124 -14.68 0.34 0.19
C LEU A 124 -15.23 -1.07 -0.07
N PRO A 125 -16.11 -1.58 0.80
CA PRO A 125 -16.80 -2.84 0.55
C PRO A 125 -17.78 -2.69 -0.63
N TYR A 126 -17.91 -3.74 -1.44
CA TYR A 126 -18.80 -3.78 -2.62
C TYR A 126 -18.60 -2.61 -3.60
N PRO A 127 -17.38 -2.38 -4.07
CA PRO A 127 -17.10 -1.26 -4.96
C PRO A 127 -17.73 -1.44 -6.32
N SER A 128 -17.94 -0.33 -7.03
CA SER A 128 -18.10 -0.39 -8.47
C SER A 128 -16.78 -0.80 -9.11
N GLN A 129 -16.80 -1.69 -10.09
CA GLN A 129 -15.60 -2.11 -10.81
C GLN A 129 -15.68 -1.62 -12.26
N HIS A 130 -14.62 -0.95 -12.72
CA HIS A 130 -14.51 -0.61 -14.13
C HIS A 130 -14.04 -1.86 -14.90
N PRO A 131 -14.77 -2.32 -15.92
CA PRO A 131 -14.47 -3.59 -16.59
C PRO A 131 -13.11 -3.61 -17.29
N ASP A 132 -12.61 -2.46 -17.71
CA ASP A 132 -11.33 -2.31 -18.42
C ASP A 132 -10.20 -1.80 -17.51
N ALA A 133 -10.39 -1.80 -16.19
CA ALA A 133 -9.35 -1.36 -15.26
C ALA A 133 -8.22 -2.40 -15.21
N ASP A 134 -7.01 -1.97 -15.51
CA ASP A 134 -5.78 -2.75 -15.35
C ASP A 134 -4.79 -1.94 -14.47
N PRO A 135 -5.09 -1.80 -13.18
CA PRO A 135 -4.26 -1.00 -12.29
C PRO A 135 -2.94 -1.72 -11.99
N PRO A 136 -1.87 -0.95 -11.65
CA PRO A 136 -0.61 -1.52 -11.24
C PRO A 136 -0.78 -2.40 -9.99
N ARG A 137 -0.05 -3.51 -9.95
CA ARG A 137 -0.03 -4.45 -8.83
C ARG A 137 1.26 -4.33 -8.05
N LEU A 138 1.17 -4.32 -6.72
CA LEU A 138 2.32 -4.29 -5.83
C LEU A 138 2.38 -5.58 -5.02
N LEU A 139 3.50 -6.28 -5.10
CA LEU A 139 3.81 -7.40 -4.21
C LEU A 139 4.84 -6.90 -3.19
N ARG A 140 4.41 -6.68 -1.95
CA ARG A 140 5.20 -6.04 -0.90
C ARG A 140 6.08 -7.03 -0.16
N PHE A 141 7.27 -6.61 0.16
CA PHE A 141 8.26 -7.38 0.93
C PHE A 141 8.91 -6.51 2.01
N SER A 142 9.23 -7.14 3.13
CA SER A 142 10.15 -6.51 4.07
C SER A 142 11.56 -6.40 3.48
N PRO A 143 12.38 -5.42 3.91
CA PRO A 143 13.73 -5.20 3.39
C PRO A 143 14.63 -6.43 3.45
N GLY A 144 14.45 -7.27 4.48
CA GLY A 144 15.24 -8.48 4.70
C GLY A 144 15.18 -9.51 3.57
N HIS A 145 14.15 -9.43 2.73
CA HIS A 145 13.99 -10.35 1.59
C HIS A 145 14.71 -9.88 0.31
N TRP A 146 15.24 -8.65 0.25
CA TRP A 146 15.86 -8.09 -0.95
C TRP A 146 16.92 -9.00 -1.56
N GLY A 147 17.92 -9.42 -0.77
CA GLY A 147 19.01 -10.27 -1.26
C GLY A 147 18.49 -11.59 -1.81
N ASN A 148 17.65 -12.29 -1.07
CA ASN A 148 17.11 -13.59 -1.48
C ASN A 148 16.26 -13.51 -2.75
N VAL A 149 15.56 -12.41 -2.99
CA VAL A 149 14.77 -12.21 -4.21
C VAL A 149 15.69 -11.88 -5.39
N VAL A 150 16.67 -10.97 -5.20
CA VAL A 150 17.64 -10.62 -6.25
C VAL A 150 18.47 -11.83 -6.67
N ASP A 151 18.90 -12.64 -5.71
CA ASP A 151 19.72 -13.83 -5.95
C ASP A 151 18.88 -15.04 -6.47
N GLY A 152 17.55 -14.89 -6.58
CA GLY A 152 16.66 -15.94 -7.04
C GLY A 152 16.46 -17.11 -6.06
N VAL A 153 16.86 -16.95 -4.80
CA VAL A 153 16.64 -17.94 -3.72
C VAL A 153 15.17 -17.92 -3.30
N LYS A 154 14.57 -16.74 -3.18
CA LYS A 154 13.15 -16.58 -2.87
C LYS A 154 12.37 -16.28 -4.15
N THR A 155 11.56 -17.26 -4.58
CA THR A 155 10.71 -17.20 -5.78
C THR A 155 9.22 -17.42 -5.47
N ALA A 156 8.89 -17.49 -4.19
CA ALA A 156 7.51 -17.54 -3.72
C ALA A 156 7.33 -16.70 -2.46
N THR A 157 6.09 -16.42 -2.11
CA THR A 157 5.71 -15.73 -0.87
C THR A 157 4.32 -16.18 -0.42
N THR A 158 4.18 -16.45 0.87
CA THR A 158 2.90 -16.81 1.49
C THR A 158 2.22 -15.57 2.03
N ARG A 159 0.94 -15.40 1.70
CA ARG A 159 0.11 -14.23 2.04
C ARG A 159 -1.17 -14.64 2.75
N PHE A 160 -1.55 -13.88 3.78
CA PHE A 160 -2.81 -14.05 4.49
C PHE A 160 -3.57 -12.72 4.47
N ASN A 161 -4.84 -12.74 4.00
CA ASN A 161 -5.66 -11.55 3.83
C ASN A 161 -5.03 -10.44 2.95
N ASP A 162 -4.09 -10.83 2.10
CA ASP A 162 -3.39 -9.94 1.18
C ASP A 162 -3.34 -10.59 -0.22
N PRO A 163 -4.46 -10.58 -0.96
CA PRO A 163 -4.61 -11.30 -2.21
C PRO A 163 -3.69 -10.80 -3.30
N ALA A 164 -3.05 -11.72 -4.00
CA ALA A 164 -2.29 -11.47 -5.21
C ALA A 164 -3.04 -11.98 -6.44
N VAL A 165 -2.72 -11.43 -7.60
CA VAL A 165 -3.34 -11.81 -8.88
C VAL A 165 -2.23 -12.15 -9.88
N PRO A 166 -2.34 -13.25 -10.65
CA PRO A 166 -1.39 -13.56 -11.71
C PRO A 166 -1.26 -12.42 -12.74
N GLY A 167 -0.04 -12.16 -13.20
CA GLY A 167 0.27 -11.10 -14.16
C GLY A 167 1.43 -10.21 -13.75
N PRO A 168 1.68 -9.12 -14.51
CA PRO A 168 2.73 -8.17 -14.19
C PRO A 168 2.53 -7.55 -12.80
N ALA A 169 3.61 -7.40 -12.04
CA ALA A 169 3.60 -6.80 -10.71
C ALA A 169 4.93 -6.09 -10.42
N THR A 170 4.88 -5.10 -9.56
CA THR A 170 6.07 -4.49 -8.97
C THR A 170 6.35 -5.15 -7.63
N LEU A 171 7.54 -5.74 -7.48
CA LEU A 171 8.02 -6.28 -6.21
C LEU A 171 8.57 -5.10 -5.41
N LEU A 172 7.87 -4.68 -4.36
CA LEU A 172 8.19 -3.50 -3.56
C LEU A 172 8.83 -3.88 -2.24
N PHE A 173 9.99 -3.32 -1.95
CA PHE A 173 10.76 -3.52 -0.71
C PHE A 173 10.80 -2.21 0.08
N GLU A 174 10.21 -2.21 1.26
CA GLU A 174 9.92 -1.01 2.06
C GLU A 174 11.06 -0.74 3.08
N PHE A 175 12.20 -0.23 2.58
CA PHE A 175 13.31 0.20 3.44
C PHE A 175 12.96 1.53 4.14
N ASP A 176 13.48 1.75 5.34
CA ASP A 176 13.21 2.94 6.14
C ASP A 176 13.73 4.24 5.50
N ASP A 177 14.85 4.15 4.78
CA ASP A 177 15.47 5.30 4.12
C ASP A 177 14.85 5.59 2.76
N ARG A 178 14.67 4.56 1.94
CA ARG A 178 14.15 4.65 0.58
C ARG A 178 13.55 3.32 0.16
N TYR A 179 12.44 3.36 -0.55
CA TYR A 179 11.87 2.17 -1.17
C TYR A 179 12.72 1.70 -2.35
N ARG A 180 12.74 0.40 -2.57
CA ARG A 180 13.36 -0.26 -3.73
C ARG A 180 12.32 -1.14 -4.39
N SER A 181 12.39 -1.24 -5.71
CA SER A 181 11.44 -2.06 -6.45
C SER A 181 12.14 -2.84 -7.57
N LEU A 182 11.54 -3.97 -7.92
CA LEU A 182 11.94 -4.79 -9.07
C LEU A 182 10.71 -5.06 -9.92
N PRO A 183 10.82 -5.01 -11.24
CA PRO A 183 9.76 -5.48 -12.11
C PRO A 183 9.65 -7.00 -12.01
N GLY A 184 8.43 -7.51 -11.93
CA GLY A 184 8.19 -8.94 -11.79
C GLY A 184 6.89 -9.39 -12.41
N VAL A 185 6.65 -10.70 -12.31
CA VAL A 185 5.39 -11.35 -12.71
C VAL A 185 4.99 -12.31 -11.61
N VAL A 186 3.76 -12.21 -11.17
CA VAL A 186 3.11 -13.28 -10.39
C VAL A 186 2.72 -14.38 -11.37
N GLU A 187 3.33 -15.55 -11.23
CA GLU A 187 3.13 -16.69 -12.11
C GLU A 187 1.90 -17.51 -11.75
N SER A 188 1.70 -17.75 -10.45
CA SER A 188 0.55 -18.48 -9.94
C SER A 188 0.22 -18.07 -8.50
N VAL A 189 -1.04 -18.26 -8.14
CA VAL A 189 -1.55 -18.16 -6.78
C VAL A 189 -2.27 -19.46 -6.44
N GLU A 190 -1.83 -20.14 -5.39
CA GLU A 190 -2.42 -21.39 -4.90
C GLU A 190 -3.02 -21.12 -3.52
N HIS A 191 -4.26 -21.55 -3.29
CA HIS A 191 -4.90 -21.47 -1.99
C HIS A 191 -4.57 -22.73 -1.20
N VAL A 192 -3.84 -22.56 -0.09
CA VAL A 192 -3.35 -23.66 0.74
C VAL A 192 -3.79 -23.43 2.19
N ARG A 193 -4.19 -24.50 2.90
CA ARG A 193 -4.36 -24.38 4.35
C ARG A 193 -3.00 -24.09 4.99
N PHE A 194 -2.98 -23.19 5.95
CA PHE A 194 -1.74 -22.79 6.62
C PHE A 194 -0.98 -23.96 7.23
N ALA A 195 -1.68 -24.91 7.86
CA ALA A 195 -1.06 -26.13 8.40
C ALA A 195 -0.48 -27.07 7.32
N ASP A 196 -1.00 -27.02 6.10
CA ASP A 196 -0.64 -27.92 5.01
C ASP A 196 0.50 -27.39 4.11
N ILE A 197 1.10 -26.23 4.46
CA ILE A 197 2.29 -25.71 3.75
C ILE A 197 3.39 -26.76 3.82
N THR A 198 3.87 -27.20 2.66
CA THR A 198 4.89 -28.23 2.51
C THR A 198 6.31 -27.67 2.53
N ASP A 199 7.30 -28.53 2.86
CA ASP A 199 8.72 -28.14 2.75
C ASP A 199 9.12 -27.78 1.31
N ALA A 200 8.50 -28.40 0.30
CA ALA A 200 8.74 -28.06 -1.09
C ALA A 200 8.28 -26.63 -1.43
N GLN A 201 7.16 -26.18 -0.89
CA GLN A 201 6.68 -24.80 -1.03
C GLN A 201 7.58 -23.83 -0.25
N ALA A 202 7.88 -24.15 1.02
CA ALA A 202 8.72 -23.30 1.88
C ALA A 202 10.16 -23.15 1.35
N ALA A 203 10.70 -24.17 0.68
CA ALA A 203 12.01 -24.11 0.02
C ALA A 203 12.07 -23.01 -1.06
N LEU A 204 10.95 -22.69 -1.73
CA LEU A 204 10.86 -21.57 -2.67
C LEU A 204 10.89 -20.19 -1.98
N GLU A 205 10.71 -20.16 -0.68
CA GLU A 205 10.89 -18.97 0.19
C GLU A 205 12.25 -18.96 0.89
N GLY A 206 13.08 -20.02 0.71
CA GLY A 206 14.40 -20.14 1.28
C GLY A 206 14.44 -20.67 2.70
N CYS A 207 13.39 -21.41 3.16
CA CYS A 207 13.29 -21.96 4.50
C CYS A 207 12.53 -23.31 4.53
N THR A 208 12.38 -23.90 5.71
CA THR A 208 11.52 -25.07 5.94
C THR A 208 10.08 -24.64 6.23
N ALA A 209 9.12 -25.57 6.12
CA ALA A 209 7.71 -25.28 6.41
C ALA A 209 7.50 -24.84 7.87
N ASP A 210 8.22 -25.42 8.83
CA ASP A 210 8.13 -25.05 10.25
C ASP A 210 8.69 -23.64 10.50
N GLU A 211 9.82 -23.29 9.89
CA GLU A 211 10.38 -21.94 9.96
C GLU A 211 9.44 -20.91 9.33
N LEU A 212 8.86 -21.23 8.18
CA LEU A 212 7.90 -20.36 7.51
C LEU A 212 6.66 -20.09 8.37
N ARG A 213 6.02 -21.16 8.88
CA ARG A 213 4.85 -21.04 9.77
C ARG A 213 5.17 -20.24 11.03
N THR A 214 6.34 -20.48 11.62
CA THR A 214 6.79 -19.74 12.81
C THR A 214 6.98 -18.26 12.49
N ALA A 215 7.64 -17.93 11.38
CA ALA A 215 7.88 -16.54 10.97
C ALA A 215 6.56 -15.81 10.66
N LEU A 216 5.64 -16.47 9.96
CA LEU A 216 4.33 -15.88 9.63
C LEU A 216 3.55 -15.54 10.89
N ARG A 217 3.49 -16.44 11.89
CA ARG A 217 2.82 -16.17 13.17
C ARG A 217 3.52 -15.12 14.04
N SER A 218 4.84 -15.12 14.06
CA SER A 218 5.58 -14.27 15.00
C SER A 218 5.73 -12.84 14.51
N HIS A 219 5.77 -12.62 13.18
CA HIS A 219 6.19 -11.34 12.62
C HIS A 219 5.16 -10.68 11.71
N TYR A 220 4.25 -11.47 11.10
CA TYR A 220 3.36 -10.95 10.06
C TYR A 220 1.88 -11.06 10.41
N TYR A 221 1.44 -12.24 10.88
CA TYR A 221 0.03 -12.58 11.06
C TYR A 221 -0.17 -13.33 12.39
N PRO A 222 -0.06 -12.64 13.54
CA PRO A 222 -0.15 -13.31 14.85
C PRO A 222 -1.50 -13.96 15.11
N GLU A 223 -2.54 -13.57 14.39
CA GLU A 223 -3.90 -14.09 14.48
C GLU A 223 -4.16 -15.34 13.61
N ILE A 224 -3.19 -15.72 12.74
CA ILE A 224 -3.40 -16.84 11.80
C ILE A 224 -3.58 -18.19 12.49
N LEU A 225 -4.61 -18.91 12.11
CA LEU A 225 -4.94 -20.25 12.64
C LEU A 225 -4.50 -21.34 11.67
N ASP A 226 -4.39 -22.57 12.18
CA ASP A 226 -3.98 -23.74 11.37
C ASP A 226 -4.93 -24.04 10.20
N ASP A 227 -6.22 -23.76 10.38
CA ASP A 227 -7.26 -24.00 9.37
C ASP A 227 -7.47 -22.84 8.40
N ASP A 228 -6.80 -21.70 8.61
CA ASP A 228 -6.89 -20.58 7.70
C ASP A 228 -6.30 -20.89 6.33
N VAL A 229 -6.88 -20.30 5.30
CA VAL A 229 -6.40 -20.40 3.93
C VAL A 229 -5.44 -19.24 3.65
N VAL A 230 -4.27 -19.55 3.14
CA VAL A 230 -3.26 -18.60 2.70
C VAL A 230 -3.07 -18.68 1.19
N ASP A 231 -2.65 -17.57 0.61
CA ASP A 231 -2.22 -17.52 -0.79
C ASP A 231 -0.73 -17.85 -0.87
N PHE A 232 -0.40 -18.98 -1.49
CA PHE A 232 0.97 -19.30 -1.89
C PHE A 232 1.22 -18.73 -3.28
N VAL A 233 1.97 -17.65 -3.34
CA VAL A 233 2.20 -16.84 -4.54
C VAL A 233 3.57 -17.14 -5.12
N ARG A 234 3.62 -17.66 -6.35
CA ARG A 234 4.88 -17.83 -7.09
C ARG A 234 5.11 -16.60 -7.97
N PHE A 235 6.34 -16.12 -7.98
CA PHE A 235 6.73 -14.96 -8.78
C PHE A 235 8.15 -15.12 -9.35
N ARG A 236 8.44 -14.32 -10.35
CA ARG A 236 9.79 -14.15 -10.89
C ARG A 236 10.09 -12.68 -11.14
N VAL A 237 11.36 -12.29 -10.99
CA VAL A 237 11.89 -10.99 -11.41
C VAL A 237 12.03 -10.98 -12.94
N THR A 238 11.70 -9.87 -13.60
CA THR A 238 11.70 -9.77 -15.07
C THR A 238 12.73 -8.79 -15.62
N GLY A 239 13.41 -8.00 -14.78
CA GLY A 239 14.41 -7.03 -15.17
C GLY A 239 15.29 -6.61 -14.00
N GLU A 240 16.28 -5.79 -14.28
CA GLU A 240 17.13 -5.15 -13.27
C GLU A 240 16.37 -3.95 -12.66
N GLY A 241 16.49 -3.72 -11.34
CA GLY A 241 15.89 -2.63 -10.59
C GLY A 241 16.68 -1.34 -10.66
#